data_544a760280a7d02b7b61f5b40a7bd43d
#
_entry.id   544a760280a7d02b7b61f5b40a7bd43d
#
_cell.length_a   1.000
_cell.length_b   1.000
_cell.length_c   1.000
_cell.angle_alpha   90.00
_cell.angle_beta   90.00
_cell.angle_gamma   90.00
#
_symmetry.space_group_name_H-M   'P 1'
#
loop_
_entity.id
_entity.type
_entity.pdbx_description
1 polymer ?
#
loop_
_entity_poly.entity_id
_entity_poly.type
_entity_poly.pdbx_seq_one_letter_code
_entity_poly.pdbx_strand_id
1 'polypeptide(L)'
;MFNTLLVEDDVSYRQALSDVLHMHFPLICVDEAGDGREALSKVEYRRPDLIFMDTQLPGENGLHVTKEIKRIYNEIVVVILTSNCLPEHRQQAFRSGADYFLSKKDDFCMENILARVDVALSKISRH
;
A
#
# COMPACT_ATOMS: atom_id res chain seq x y z
N MET A 1 6.92 -10.37 12.97
CA MET A 1 6.82 -10.66 11.52
C MET A 1 6.30 -9.42 10.80
N PHE A 2 6.88 -9.08 9.67
CA PHE A 2 6.50 -7.90 8.91
C PHE A 2 5.30 -8.22 8.01
N ASN A 3 4.18 -7.53 8.22
CA ASN A 3 2.95 -7.76 7.49
C ASN A 3 2.69 -6.64 6.49
N THR A 4 2.44 -7.01 5.24
CA THR A 4 2.11 -6.07 4.16
C THR A 4 0.76 -6.45 3.57
N LEU A 5 -0.06 -5.44 3.31
CA LEU A 5 -1.35 -5.63 2.64
C LEU A 5 -1.30 -4.95 1.26
N LEU A 6 -1.65 -5.69 0.22
CA LEU A 6 -1.74 -5.18 -1.14
C LEU A 6 -3.22 -4.97 -1.48
N VAL A 7 -3.63 -3.72 -1.66
CA VAL A 7 -5.01 -3.39 -2.02
C VAL A 7 -5.04 -2.96 -3.48
N GLU A 8 -5.45 -3.90 -4.34
CA GLU A 8 -5.38 -3.76 -5.79
C GLU A 8 -6.40 -4.71 -6.43
N ASP A 9 -7.25 -4.20 -7.32
CA ASP A 9 -8.24 -5.03 -7.98
C ASP A 9 -7.70 -5.76 -9.22
N ASP A 10 -6.62 -5.27 -9.82
CA ASP A 10 -5.96 -5.96 -10.94
C ASP A 10 -5.17 -7.15 -10.40
N VAL A 11 -5.70 -8.35 -10.60
CA VAL A 11 -5.12 -9.59 -10.07
C VAL A 11 -3.69 -9.80 -10.59
N SER A 12 -3.47 -9.52 -11.88
CA SER A 12 -2.15 -9.71 -12.49
C SER A 12 -1.09 -8.79 -11.88
N TYR A 13 -1.43 -7.51 -11.71
CA TYR A 13 -0.52 -6.54 -11.09
C TYR A 13 -0.24 -6.90 -9.64
N ARG A 14 -1.29 -7.25 -8.90
CA ARG A 14 -1.18 -7.63 -7.49
C ARG A 14 -0.27 -8.85 -7.31
N GLN A 15 -0.44 -9.87 -8.17
CA GLN A 15 0.38 -11.07 -8.12
C GLN A 15 1.84 -10.76 -8.44
N ALA A 16 2.09 -9.94 -9.46
CA ALA A 16 3.45 -9.54 -9.84
C ALA A 16 4.13 -8.80 -8.69
N LEU A 17 3.41 -7.89 -8.04
CA LEU A 17 3.94 -7.14 -6.90
C LEU A 17 4.25 -8.08 -5.73
N SER A 18 3.34 -9.00 -5.42
CA SER A 18 3.55 -9.98 -4.37
C SER A 18 4.80 -10.84 -4.63
N ASP A 19 4.96 -11.30 -5.87
CA ASP A 19 6.11 -12.12 -6.25
C ASP A 19 7.43 -11.37 -6.06
N VAL A 20 7.47 -10.11 -6.48
CA VAL A 20 8.67 -9.28 -6.33
C VAL A 20 9.00 -9.05 -4.85
N LEU A 21 8.00 -8.78 -4.04
CA LEU A 21 8.19 -8.58 -2.61
C LEU A 21 8.74 -9.83 -1.94
N HIS A 22 8.21 -11.00 -2.25
CA HIS A 22 8.70 -12.26 -1.70
C HIS A 22 10.11 -12.60 -2.18
N MET A 23 10.45 -12.22 -3.40
CA MET A 23 11.78 -12.45 -3.95
C MET A 23 12.84 -11.65 -3.21
N HIS A 24 12.55 -10.40 -2.87
CA HIS A 24 13.51 -9.49 -2.22
C HIS A 24 13.45 -9.55 -0.69
N PHE A 25 12.31 -9.93 -0.14
CA PHE A 25 12.09 -10.02 1.31
C PHE A 25 11.43 -11.35 1.64
N PRO A 26 12.22 -12.45 1.67
CA PRO A 26 11.65 -13.80 1.81
C PRO A 26 10.80 -14.04 3.05
N LEU A 27 11.02 -13.24 4.11
CA LEU A 27 10.27 -13.40 5.36
C LEU A 27 9.08 -12.46 5.47
N ILE A 28 8.79 -11.68 4.44
CA ILE A 28 7.65 -10.78 4.43
C ILE A 28 6.35 -11.59 4.39
N CYS A 29 5.35 -11.13 5.13
CA CYS A 29 4.02 -11.72 5.11
C CYS A 29 3.15 -10.81 4.24
N VAL A 30 2.64 -11.32 3.12
CA VAL A 30 1.82 -10.53 2.19
C VAL A 30 0.39 -11.04 2.22
N ASP A 31 -0.55 -10.13 2.49
CA ASP A 31 -1.98 -10.37 2.36
C ASP A 31 -2.51 -9.50 1.21
N GLU A 32 -3.68 -9.82 0.68
CA GLU A 32 -4.22 -9.18 -0.50
C GLU A 32 -5.68 -8.81 -0.31
N ALA A 33 -6.09 -7.70 -0.91
CA ALA A 33 -7.47 -7.26 -0.94
C ALA A 33 -7.78 -6.69 -2.32
N GLY A 34 -8.94 -7.01 -2.85
CA GLY A 34 -9.37 -6.56 -4.17
C GLY A 34 -10.25 -5.31 -4.16
N ASP A 35 -10.71 -4.87 -2.99
CA ASP A 35 -11.56 -3.70 -2.84
C ASP A 35 -11.40 -3.09 -1.45
N GLY A 36 -12.03 -1.94 -1.23
CA GLY A 36 -11.91 -1.20 0.01
C GLY A 36 -12.51 -1.90 1.22
N ARG A 37 -13.64 -2.58 1.03
CA ARG A 37 -14.30 -3.31 2.12
C ARG A 37 -13.42 -4.45 2.62
N GLU A 38 -12.86 -5.22 1.69
CA GLU A 38 -11.95 -6.31 2.03
C GLU A 38 -10.71 -5.78 2.73
N ALA A 39 -10.20 -4.63 2.25
CA ALA A 39 -9.03 -3.99 2.86
C ALA A 39 -9.29 -3.63 4.31
N LEU A 40 -10.41 -2.96 4.60
CA LEU A 40 -10.76 -2.57 5.97
C LEU A 40 -10.94 -3.79 6.87
N SER A 41 -11.58 -4.83 6.37
CA SER A 41 -11.78 -6.08 7.10
C SER A 41 -10.44 -6.74 7.46
N LYS A 42 -9.51 -6.78 6.53
CA LYS A 42 -8.20 -7.39 6.76
C LYS A 42 -7.32 -6.56 7.69
N VAL A 43 -7.42 -5.24 7.63
CA VAL A 43 -6.71 -4.35 8.57
C VAL A 43 -7.17 -4.62 10.01
N GLU A 44 -8.47 -4.80 10.21
CA GLU A 44 -9.00 -5.11 11.53
C GLU A 44 -8.58 -6.50 12.03
N TYR A 45 -8.60 -7.48 11.13
CA TYR A 45 -8.28 -8.86 11.48
C TYR A 45 -6.79 -9.03 11.81
N ARG A 46 -5.93 -8.44 10.99
CA ARG A 46 -4.47 -8.51 11.21
C ARG A 46 -3.87 -7.19 10.76
N ARG A 47 -3.62 -6.29 11.70
CA ARG A 47 -3.08 -4.97 11.41
C ARG A 47 -1.75 -5.08 10.65
N PRO A 48 -1.68 -4.60 9.40
CA PRO A 48 -0.42 -4.61 8.66
C PRO A 48 0.52 -3.50 9.13
N ASP A 49 1.80 -3.66 8.83
CA ASP A 49 2.79 -2.62 9.06
C ASP A 49 2.85 -1.65 7.89
N LEU A 50 2.54 -2.16 6.70
CA LEU A 50 2.64 -1.42 5.44
C LEU A 50 1.47 -1.80 4.53
N ILE A 51 0.89 -0.80 3.87
CA ILE A 51 -0.17 -1.01 2.89
C ILE A 51 0.23 -0.35 1.58
N PHE A 52 0.11 -1.10 0.47
CA PHE A 52 0.12 -0.54 -0.87
C PHE A 52 -1.32 -0.40 -1.32
N MET A 53 -1.75 0.81 -1.64
CA MET A 53 -3.15 1.14 -1.91
C MET A 53 -3.32 1.73 -3.29
N ASP A 54 -4.10 1.06 -4.15
CA ASP A 54 -4.53 1.63 -5.42
C ASP A 54 -5.67 2.62 -5.16
N THR A 55 -5.71 3.71 -5.92
CA THR A 55 -6.78 4.70 -5.80
C THR A 55 -8.06 4.27 -6.52
N GLN A 56 -7.94 3.45 -7.57
CA GLN A 56 -9.07 3.04 -8.40
C GLN A 56 -9.56 1.65 -8.00
N LEU A 57 -10.36 1.59 -6.94
CA LEU A 57 -10.93 0.33 -6.45
C LEU A 57 -12.40 0.22 -6.86
N PRO A 58 -12.92 -1.01 -7.04
CA PRO A 58 -14.34 -1.20 -7.35
C PRO A 58 -15.22 -0.59 -6.25
N GLY A 59 -16.12 0.30 -6.67
CA GLY A 59 -17.10 0.90 -5.77
C GLY A 59 -16.57 1.89 -4.75
N GLU A 60 -15.25 2.14 -4.73
CA GLU A 60 -14.67 3.02 -3.72
C GLU A 60 -13.34 3.59 -4.17
N ASN A 61 -13.04 4.80 -3.70
CA ASN A 61 -11.75 5.44 -3.95
C ASN A 61 -10.76 5.03 -2.85
N GLY A 62 -9.57 4.55 -3.26
CA GLY A 62 -8.53 4.13 -2.31
C GLY A 62 -8.06 5.24 -1.37
N LEU A 63 -8.17 6.50 -1.77
CA LEU A 63 -7.84 7.62 -0.88
C LEU A 63 -8.82 7.72 0.28
N HIS A 64 -10.09 7.44 0.04
CA HIS A 64 -11.10 7.40 1.10
C HIS A 64 -10.81 6.25 2.07
N VAL A 65 -10.45 5.09 1.55
CA VAL A 65 -10.07 3.93 2.39
C VAL A 65 -8.83 4.28 3.23
N THR A 66 -7.84 4.93 2.63
CA THR A 66 -6.64 5.39 3.32
C THR A 66 -6.99 6.31 4.48
N LYS A 67 -7.88 7.27 4.25
CA LYS A 67 -8.32 8.22 5.28
C LYS A 67 -8.94 7.48 6.47
N GLU A 68 -9.80 6.50 6.20
CA GLU A 68 -10.42 5.71 7.25
C GLU A 68 -9.39 4.91 8.05
N ILE A 69 -8.44 4.28 7.37
CA ILE A 69 -7.39 3.49 8.01
C ILE A 69 -6.51 4.38 8.88
N LYS A 70 -6.05 5.50 8.34
CA LYS A 70 -5.13 6.40 9.06
C LYS A 70 -5.81 7.10 10.24
N ARG A 71 -7.12 7.29 10.16
CA ARG A 71 -7.88 7.87 11.28
C ARG A 71 -7.85 6.97 12.51
N ILE A 72 -7.88 5.66 12.28
CA ILE A 72 -7.92 4.67 13.36
C ILE A 72 -6.51 4.18 13.72
N TYR A 73 -5.68 3.93 12.71
CA TYR A 73 -4.35 3.34 12.86
C TYR A 73 -3.30 4.21 12.16
N ASN A 74 -3.00 5.37 12.72
CA ASN A 74 -2.10 6.33 12.07
C ASN A 74 -0.65 5.85 11.96
N GLU A 75 -0.29 4.79 12.69
CA GLU A 75 1.06 4.22 12.64
C GLU A 75 1.29 3.31 11.43
N ILE A 76 0.23 2.86 10.78
CA ILE A 76 0.37 2.05 9.56
C ILE A 76 0.91 2.93 8.44
N VAL A 77 1.98 2.47 7.78
CA VAL A 77 2.53 3.19 6.63
C VAL A 77 1.70 2.86 5.40
N VAL A 78 1.16 3.88 4.75
CA VAL A 78 0.36 3.72 3.53
C VAL A 78 1.09 4.34 2.34
N VAL A 79 1.33 3.51 1.33
CA VAL A 79 1.91 3.93 0.05
C VAL A 79 0.81 3.88 -1.00
N ILE A 80 0.46 5.03 -1.55
CA ILE A 80 -0.47 5.08 -2.68
C ILE A 80 0.29 4.68 -3.94
N LEU A 81 -0.28 3.74 -4.68
CA LEU A 81 0.32 3.21 -5.89
C LEU A 81 -0.73 3.28 -7.00
N THR A 82 -0.59 4.24 -7.91
CA THR A 82 -1.63 4.56 -8.88
C THR A 82 -1.07 4.85 -10.27
N SER A 83 -1.89 4.61 -11.29
CA SER A 83 -1.59 5.02 -12.66
C SER A 83 -2.00 6.47 -12.94
N ASN A 84 -2.74 7.11 -12.02
CA ASN A 84 -3.15 8.51 -12.15
C ASN A 84 -2.22 9.41 -11.33
N CYS A 85 -1.34 10.13 -12.03
CA CYS A 85 -0.25 10.90 -11.42
C CYS A 85 -0.44 12.41 -11.51
N LEU A 86 -1.66 12.89 -11.69
CA LEU A 86 -1.93 14.32 -11.72
C LEU A 86 -1.56 14.96 -10.38
N PRO A 87 -1.00 16.21 -10.39
CA PRO A 87 -0.60 16.87 -9.14
C PRO A 87 -1.69 16.98 -8.10
N GLU A 88 -2.94 17.22 -8.50
CA GLU A 88 -4.07 17.30 -7.56
C GLU A 88 -4.37 15.94 -6.92
N HIS A 89 -4.13 14.84 -7.62
CA HIS A 89 -4.26 13.49 -7.05
C HIS A 89 -3.21 13.25 -5.97
N ARG A 90 -1.98 13.66 -6.23
CA ARG A 90 -0.89 13.56 -5.26
C ARG A 90 -1.21 14.33 -3.99
N GLN A 91 -1.71 15.58 -4.15
CA GLN A 91 -2.09 16.39 -3.01
C GLN A 91 -3.21 15.75 -2.20
N GLN A 92 -4.23 15.22 -2.88
CA GLN A 92 -5.33 14.53 -2.22
C GLN A 92 -4.86 13.29 -1.46
N ALA A 93 -3.91 12.56 -2.02
CA ALA A 93 -3.34 11.38 -1.36
C ALA A 93 -2.72 11.75 -0.02
N PHE A 94 -1.89 12.80 0.01
CA PHE A 94 -1.25 13.23 1.25
C PHE A 94 -2.26 13.81 2.23
N ARG A 95 -3.29 14.50 1.75
CA ARG A 95 -4.38 15.00 2.62
C ARG A 95 -5.17 13.86 3.26
N SER A 96 -5.22 12.71 2.58
CA SER A 96 -5.89 11.51 3.12
C SER A 96 -5.04 10.79 4.16
N GLY A 97 -3.79 11.21 4.34
CA GLY A 97 -2.88 10.63 5.31
C GLY A 97 -1.86 9.67 4.72
N ALA A 98 -1.78 9.54 3.40
CA ALA A 98 -0.78 8.68 2.76
C ALA A 98 0.63 9.15 3.12
N ASP A 99 1.51 8.20 3.36
CA ASP A 99 2.91 8.50 3.69
C ASP A 99 3.76 8.68 2.43
N TYR A 100 3.41 7.96 1.37
CA TYR A 100 4.12 8.01 0.09
C TYR A 100 3.15 7.88 -1.08
N PHE A 101 3.56 8.43 -2.23
CA PHE A 101 2.78 8.39 -3.46
C PHE A 101 3.70 7.96 -4.59
N LEU A 102 3.38 6.82 -5.23
CA LEU A 102 4.17 6.25 -6.33
C LEU A 102 3.30 6.05 -7.56
N SER A 103 3.91 6.28 -8.73
CA SER A 103 3.26 6.08 -10.02
C SER A 103 3.54 4.68 -10.54
N LYS A 104 2.50 3.96 -10.96
CA LYS A 104 2.65 2.67 -11.63
C LYS A 104 3.31 2.79 -13.00
N LYS A 105 3.30 3.99 -13.58
CA LYS A 105 3.87 4.26 -14.91
C LYS A 105 5.34 4.67 -14.87
N ASP A 106 5.89 4.86 -13.67
CA ASP A 106 7.29 5.19 -13.49
C ASP A 106 8.15 3.97 -13.81
N ASP A 107 9.16 4.13 -14.67
CA ASP A 107 10.08 3.05 -15.03
C ASP A 107 10.82 2.50 -13.82
N PHE A 108 11.00 3.33 -12.78
CA PHE A 108 11.68 2.94 -11.54
C PHE A 108 10.69 2.62 -10.43
N CYS A 109 9.42 2.40 -10.75
CA CYS A 109 8.39 2.15 -9.75
C CYS A 109 8.75 0.99 -8.83
N MET A 110 9.23 -0.11 -9.40
CA MET A 110 9.57 -1.31 -8.61
C MET A 110 10.72 -1.03 -7.66
N GLU A 111 11.74 -0.30 -8.07
CA GLU A 111 12.84 0.10 -7.20
C GLU A 111 12.35 0.99 -6.06
N ASN A 112 11.46 1.92 -6.36
CA ASN A 112 10.87 2.80 -5.35
C ASN A 112 10.02 2.00 -4.35
N ILE A 113 9.26 1.01 -4.82
CA ILE A 113 8.48 0.14 -3.97
C ILE A 113 9.40 -0.60 -2.99
N LEU A 114 10.47 -1.20 -3.50
CA LEU A 114 11.41 -1.95 -2.67
C LEU A 114 12.10 -1.05 -1.65
N ALA A 115 12.45 0.19 -2.06
CA ALA A 115 13.04 1.16 -1.15
C ALA A 115 12.09 1.53 -0.01
N ARG A 116 10.79 1.66 -0.28
CA ARG A 116 9.80 1.96 0.77
C ARG A 116 9.64 0.81 1.75
N VAL A 117 9.69 -0.43 1.26
CA VAL A 117 9.66 -1.60 2.14
C VAL A 117 10.89 -1.61 3.04
N ASP A 118 12.08 -1.33 2.49
CA ASP A 118 13.31 -1.26 3.27
C ASP A 118 13.22 -0.22 4.39
N VAL A 119 12.73 0.96 4.08
CA VAL A 119 12.56 2.02 5.09
C VAL A 119 11.59 1.58 6.18
N ALA A 120 10.47 0.98 5.81
CA ALA A 120 9.47 0.51 6.78
C ALA A 120 10.03 -0.61 7.67
N LEU A 121 10.78 -1.54 7.08
CA LEU A 121 11.45 -2.60 7.84
C LEU A 121 12.46 -2.03 8.83
N SER A 122 13.22 -1.02 8.42
CA SER A 122 14.20 -0.37 9.29
C SER A 122 13.55 0.28 10.50
N LYS A 123 12.40 0.90 10.31
CA LYS A 123 11.65 1.53 11.41
C LYS A 123 11.17 0.50 12.43
N ILE A 124 10.75 -0.67 11.97
CA ILE A 124 10.25 -1.73 12.84
C ILE A 124 11.38 -2.38 13.60
N SER A 125 12.51 -2.64 12.94
CA SER A 125 13.64 -3.30 13.59
C SER A 125 14.36 -2.43 14.62
N ARG A 126 14.01 -1.14 14.73
CA ARG A 126 14.55 -0.24 15.77
C ARG A 126 13.79 -0.31 17.08
N HIS A 127 12.68 -1.00 17.08
CA HIS A 127 11.88 -1.20 18.28
C HIS A 127 12.16 -2.58 18.86
#